data_617727ed3398e50a6b053ee8bb211147
#
_entry.id   617727ed3398e50a6b053ee8bb211147
#
_cell.length_a   1.000
_cell.length_b   1.000
_cell.length_c   1.000
_cell.angle_alpha   90.00
_cell.angle_beta   90.00
_cell.angle_gamma   90.00
#
_symmetry.space_group_name_H-M   'P 1'
#
loop_
_entity.id
_entity.type
_entity.pdbx_description
1 polymer ?
#
loop_
_entity_poly.entity_id
_entity_poly.type
_entity_poly.pdbx_seq_one_letter_code
_entity_poly.pdbx_strand_id
1 'polypeptide(L)'
;MSLSVFTTYDFLLKLGVALFLGLMIGMDRQLKHKPLGVKTSMVISVASCLITIVSIESVHRFSLPGHTNMDPLRLAAQIVSGVGFLGAGVILRRSNDVISGLTTASMVWAASGLGIAVGAGFYFEAVTATILIILAINLFPLLLRLIGPESLRQRDLSIKIVVESGGDLDLVFKQIKHLDLQVKRVKVKDLDNSLQKLEMMITASENTYTTDIYSLLKAVDHVVSVEVESR
;
A
#
# COMPACT_ATOMS: atom_id res chain seq x y z
N MET A 1 25.47 36.88 -21.58
CA MET A 1 26.15 35.56 -21.54
C MET A 1 25.76 34.88 -20.24
N SER A 2 24.58 34.27 -20.23
CA SER A 2 24.06 33.59 -19.03
C SER A 2 24.72 32.23 -18.92
N LEU A 3 25.43 32.03 -17.83
CA LEU A 3 25.93 30.73 -17.43
C LEU A 3 24.76 29.74 -17.45
N SER A 4 24.96 28.60 -18.09
CA SER A 4 24.08 27.48 -17.90
C SER A 4 23.98 27.21 -16.39
N VAL A 5 22.80 27.39 -15.82
CA VAL A 5 22.57 27.25 -14.38
C VAL A 5 22.90 25.84 -13.91
N PHE A 6 22.98 24.89 -14.85
CA PHE A 6 23.34 23.50 -14.57
C PHE A 6 24.63 23.12 -15.28
N THR A 7 25.67 22.86 -14.52
CA THR A 7 26.83 22.15 -15.02
C THR A 7 26.45 20.68 -15.26
N THR A 8 27.18 19.99 -16.17
CA THR A 8 26.96 18.56 -16.40
C THR A 8 27.05 17.73 -15.11
N TYR A 9 27.88 18.16 -14.15
CA TYR A 9 28.01 17.52 -12.85
C TYR A 9 26.74 17.66 -11.99
N ASP A 10 26.11 18.84 -11.97
CA ASP A 10 24.86 19.05 -11.22
C ASP A 10 23.71 18.17 -11.78
N PHE A 11 23.61 18.08 -13.08
CA PHE A 11 22.63 17.20 -13.73
C PHE A 11 22.81 15.74 -13.32
N LEU A 12 24.05 15.22 -13.39
CA LEU A 12 24.37 13.83 -12.99
C LEU A 12 24.13 13.61 -11.50
N LEU A 13 24.48 14.59 -10.67
CA LEU A 13 24.23 14.53 -9.23
C LEU A 13 22.72 14.39 -8.94
N LYS A 14 21.89 15.23 -9.57
CA LYS A 14 20.42 15.18 -9.41
C LYS A 14 19.86 13.81 -9.76
N LEU A 15 20.22 13.30 -10.93
CA LEU A 15 19.75 11.97 -11.34
C LEU A 15 20.26 10.86 -10.43
N GLY A 16 21.52 10.95 -9.97
CA GLY A 16 22.10 9.98 -9.03
C GLY A 16 21.40 9.99 -7.67
N VAL A 17 21.12 11.16 -7.12
CA VAL A 17 20.37 11.29 -5.86
C VAL A 17 18.94 10.79 -6.03
N ALA A 18 18.24 11.16 -7.10
CA ALA A 18 16.89 10.67 -7.37
C ALA A 18 16.85 9.14 -7.51
N LEU A 19 17.83 8.57 -8.22
CA LEU A 19 17.96 7.11 -8.33
C LEU A 19 18.18 6.46 -6.96
N PHE A 20 19.02 7.02 -6.12
CA PHE A 20 19.31 6.50 -4.78
C PHE A 20 18.08 6.59 -3.86
N LEU A 21 17.35 7.70 -3.85
CA LEU A 21 16.12 7.82 -3.06
C LEU A 21 15.04 6.86 -3.56
N GLY A 22 14.89 6.72 -4.87
CA GLY A 22 14.01 5.72 -5.47
C GLY A 22 14.39 4.29 -5.10
N LEU A 23 15.69 3.98 -5.06
CA LEU A 23 16.23 2.70 -4.60
C LEU A 23 15.84 2.44 -3.13
N MET A 24 16.02 3.39 -2.24
CA MET A 24 15.68 3.26 -0.81
C MET A 24 14.19 2.93 -0.62
N ILE A 25 13.30 3.66 -1.28
CA ILE A 25 11.85 3.39 -1.26
C ILE A 25 11.55 1.99 -1.79
N GLY A 26 12.13 1.63 -2.94
CA GLY A 26 11.90 0.35 -3.58
C GLY A 26 12.42 -0.84 -2.77
N MET A 27 13.59 -0.70 -2.13
CA MET A 27 14.16 -1.73 -1.25
C MET A 27 13.27 -2.02 -0.05
N ASP A 28 12.79 -0.98 0.65
CA ASP A 28 11.85 -1.16 1.76
C ASP A 28 10.61 -1.98 1.34
N ARG A 29 10.10 -1.73 0.15
CA ARG A 29 8.93 -2.44 -0.38
C ARG A 29 9.25 -3.87 -0.80
N GLN A 30 10.38 -4.07 -1.47
CA GLN A 30 10.81 -5.39 -1.95
C GLN A 30 11.14 -6.34 -0.81
N LEU A 31 11.81 -5.86 0.24
CA LEU A 31 12.12 -6.66 1.43
C LEU A 31 10.85 -7.12 2.17
N LYS A 32 9.76 -6.38 2.04
CA LYS A 32 8.44 -6.73 2.61
C LYS A 32 7.54 -7.50 1.66
N HIS A 33 8.06 -7.98 0.53
CA HIS A 33 7.29 -8.68 -0.51
C HIS A 33 6.03 -7.91 -0.98
N LYS A 34 6.12 -6.57 -1.05
CA LYS A 34 5.03 -5.72 -1.53
C LYS A 34 5.13 -5.47 -3.05
N PRO A 35 4.02 -5.18 -3.75
CA PRO A 35 3.96 -5.14 -5.22
C PRO A 35 4.91 -4.12 -5.88
N LEU A 36 5.30 -3.03 -5.20
CA LEU A 36 6.23 -2.05 -5.75
C LEU A 36 7.68 -2.55 -5.61
N GLY A 37 8.33 -2.84 -6.72
CA GLY A 37 9.72 -3.27 -6.77
C GLY A 37 10.72 -2.12 -6.87
N VAL A 38 11.99 -2.42 -6.58
CA VAL A 38 13.12 -1.48 -6.68
C VAL A 38 13.20 -0.81 -8.05
N LYS A 39 13.12 -1.61 -9.13
CA LYS A 39 13.21 -1.09 -10.50
C LYS A 39 12.17 -0.01 -10.79
N THR A 40 10.92 -0.25 -10.42
CA THR A 40 9.81 0.68 -10.65
C THR A 40 10.00 1.99 -9.90
N SER A 41 10.37 1.92 -8.61
CA SER A 41 10.60 3.12 -7.80
C SER A 41 11.74 3.98 -8.33
N MET A 42 12.86 3.35 -8.73
CA MET A 42 14.01 4.03 -9.33
C MET A 42 13.62 4.74 -10.63
N VAL A 43 12.92 4.05 -11.54
CA VAL A 43 12.50 4.62 -12.82
C VAL A 43 11.57 5.82 -12.61
N ILE A 44 10.58 5.70 -11.71
CA ILE A 44 9.64 6.80 -11.41
C ILE A 44 10.39 8.01 -10.87
N SER A 45 11.29 7.82 -9.89
CA SER A 45 12.03 8.92 -9.28
C SER A 45 12.96 9.61 -10.28
N VAL A 46 13.72 8.85 -11.08
CA VAL A 46 14.64 9.40 -12.09
C VAL A 46 13.88 10.11 -13.20
N ALA A 47 12.79 9.53 -13.70
CA ALA A 47 11.98 10.15 -14.75
C ALA A 47 11.34 11.46 -14.27
N SER A 48 10.79 11.48 -13.05
CA SER A 48 10.24 12.70 -12.44
C SER A 48 11.30 13.77 -12.25
N CYS A 49 12.50 13.39 -11.80
CA CYS A 49 13.63 14.30 -11.66
C CYS A 49 14.02 14.91 -13.01
N LEU A 50 14.21 14.07 -14.02
CA LEU A 50 14.58 14.52 -15.37
C LEU A 50 13.56 15.50 -15.96
N ILE A 51 12.26 15.15 -15.90
CA ILE A 51 11.20 16.01 -16.45
C ILE A 51 11.15 17.34 -15.69
N THR A 52 11.38 17.36 -14.37
CA THR A 52 11.44 18.58 -13.57
C THR A 52 12.64 19.45 -13.98
N ILE A 53 13.81 18.86 -14.18
CA ILE A 53 15.00 19.57 -14.68
C ILE A 53 14.69 20.19 -16.03
N VAL A 54 14.11 19.42 -16.96
CA VAL A 54 13.72 19.91 -18.29
C VAL A 54 12.74 21.07 -18.19
N SER A 55 11.76 21.00 -17.28
CA SER A 55 10.79 22.08 -17.06
C SER A 55 11.47 23.38 -16.65
N ILE A 56 12.33 23.32 -15.65
CA ILE A 56 13.06 24.49 -15.13
C ILE A 56 14.03 25.05 -16.17
N GLU A 57 14.81 24.19 -16.80
CA GLU A 57 15.82 24.60 -17.78
C GLU A 57 15.17 25.16 -19.05
N SER A 58 14.00 24.68 -19.45
CA SER A 58 13.24 25.21 -20.58
C SER A 58 12.87 26.67 -20.37
N VAL A 59 12.49 27.08 -19.15
CA VAL A 59 12.20 28.47 -18.85
C VAL A 59 13.46 29.33 -19.03
N HIS A 60 14.61 28.87 -18.52
CA HIS A 60 15.86 29.60 -18.65
C HIS A 60 16.32 29.75 -20.11
N ARG A 61 16.10 28.73 -20.95
CA ARG A 61 16.56 28.70 -22.36
C ARG A 61 15.66 29.47 -23.30
N PHE A 62 14.34 29.42 -23.08
CA PHE A 62 13.36 29.88 -24.06
C PHE A 62 12.57 31.11 -23.61
N SER A 63 12.72 31.57 -22.35
CA SER A 63 12.07 32.80 -21.91
C SER A 63 12.72 34.03 -22.56
N LEU A 64 11.89 34.91 -23.09
CA LEU A 64 12.34 36.21 -23.62
C LEU A 64 12.26 37.28 -22.54
N PRO A 65 13.23 38.18 -22.44
CA PRO A 65 13.18 39.34 -21.51
C PRO A 65 11.88 40.13 -21.72
N GLY A 66 11.10 40.27 -20.65
CA GLY A 66 9.84 41.04 -20.66
C GLY A 66 8.59 40.23 -21.13
N HIS A 67 8.70 38.96 -21.52
CA HIS A 67 7.60 38.12 -22.00
C HIS A 67 7.52 36.76 -21.27
N THR A 68 7.81 36.73 -19.99
CA THR A 68 7.88 35.48 -19.21
C THR A 68 6.54 35.13 -18.56
N ASN A 69 5.70 34.42 -19.31
CA ASN A 69 4.55 33.67 -18.75
C ASN A 69 4.85 32.16 -18.69
N MET A 70 6.14 31.76 -18.62
CA MET A 70 6.51 30.35 -18.51
C MET A 70 6.66 29.96 -17.04
N ASP A 71 5.87 28.97 -16.63
CA ASP A 71 5.95 28.39 -15.27
C ASP A 71 7.03 27.29 -15.24
N PRO A 72 8.10 27.44 -14.45
CA PRO A 72 9.17 26.46 -14.33
C PRO A 72 8.72 25.13 -13.72
N LEU A 73 7.61 25.12 -12.98
CA LEU A 73 7.08 23.88 -12.35
C LEU A 73 5.90 23.27 -13.12
N ARG A 74 5.59 23.77 -14.30
CA ARG A 74 4.45 23.30 -15.08
C ARG A 74 4.49 21.81 -15.37
N LEU A 75 5.65 21.26 -15.78
CA LEU A 75 5.77 19.83 -16.03
C LEU A 75 5.76 19.03 -14.72
N ALA A 76 6.29 19.56 -13.62
CA ALA A 76 6.19 18.93 -12.31
C ALA A 76 4.72 18.76 -11.88
N ALA A 77 3.88 19.76 -12.09
CA ALA A 77 2.44 19.66 -11.83
C ALA A 77 1.78 18.56 -12.67
N GLN A 78 2.17 18.41 -13.93
CA GLN A 78 1.69 17.33 -14.81
C GLN A 78 2.16 15.94 -14.37
N ILE A 79 3.39 15.83 -13.83
CA ILE A 79 3.89 14.58 -13.25
C ILE A 79 2.99 14.17 -12.07
N VAL A 80 2.71 15.09 -11.14
CA VAL A 80 1.86 14.82 -9.94
C VAL A 80 0.48 14.32 -10.37
N SER A 81 -0.11 14.92 -11.40
CA SER A 81 -1.39 14.47 -11.96
C SER A 81 -1.26 13.10 -12.64
N GLY A 82 -0.25 12.93 -13.50
CA GLY A 82 -0.05 11.71 -14.30
C GLY A 82 0.30 10.48 -13.46
N VAL A 83 1.06 10.64 -12.39
CA VAL A 83 1.45 9.53 -11.50
C VAL A 83 0.24 8.95 -10.76
N GLY A 84 -0.83 9.72 -10.62
CA GLY A 84 -2.10 9.24 -10.07
C GLY A 84 -2.67 8.06 -10.85
N PHE A 85 -2.49 8.01 -12.19
CA PHE A 85 -2.89 6.89 -13.03
C PHE A 85 -2.09 5.61 -12.68
N LEU A 86 -0.78 5.72 -12.48
CA LEU A 86 0.06 4.60 -12.05
C LEU A 86 -0.34 4.13 -10.65
N GLY A 87 -0.61 5.07 -9.73
CA GLY A 87 -1.11 4.77 -8.39
C GLY A 87 -2.44 4.02 -8.42
N ALA A 88 -3.38 4.46 -9.22
CA ALA A 88 -4.66 3.78 -9.40
C ALA A 88 -4.49 2.36 -9.96
N GLY A 89 -3.54 2.15 -10.88
CA GLY A 89 -3.23 0.84 -11.46
C GLY A 89 -2.74 -0.21 -10.48
N VAL A 90 -2.24 0.17 -9.32
CA VAL A 90 -1.79 -0.77 -8.27
C VAL A 90 -2.81 -0.99 -7.15
N ILE A 91 -3.93 -0.26 -7.17
CA ILE A 91 -5.03 -0.44 -6.22
C ILE A 91 -5.97 -1.50 -6.78
N LEU A 92 -6.07 -2.61 -6.08
CA LEU A 92 -6.89 -3.74 -6.47
C LEU A 92 -8.03 -3.96 -5.48
N ARG A 93 -9.24 -4.13 -6.01
CA ARG A 93 -10.37 -4.60 -5.23
C ARG A 93 -10.46 -6.12 -5.38
N ARG A 94 -10.32 -6.84 -4.28
CA ARG A 94 -10.49 -8.30 -4.25
C ARG A 94 -11.98 -8.66 -4.21
N SER A 95 -12.30 -9.90 -4.60
CA SER A 95 -13.67 -10.43 -4.63
C SER A 95 -14.43 -10.31 -3.29
N ASN A 96 -13.72 -10.09 -2.20
CA ASN A 96 -14.27 -9.97 -0.83
C ASN A 96 -14.44 -8.52 -0.37
N ASP A 97 -14.53 -7.55 -1.28
CA ASP A 97 -14.61 -6.11 -1.01
C ASP A 97 -13.38 -5.50 -0.27
N VAL A 98 -12.28 -6.23 -0.21
CA VAL A 98 -11.03 -5.71 0.37
C VAL A 98 -10.26 -4.92 -0.68
N ILE A 99 -9.98 -3.66 -0.37
CA ILE A 99 -9.11 -2.82 -1.17
C ILE A 99 -7.67 -3.05 -0.72
N SER A 100 -6.80 -3.43 -1.65
CA SER A 100 -5.37 -3.63 -1.43
C SER A 100 -4.56 -2.71 -2.33
N GLY A 101 -3.31 -2.43 -1.95
CA GLY A 101 -2.42 -1.61 -2.77
C GLY A 101 -2.39 -0.12 -2.44
N LEU A 102 -3.21 0.38 -1.48
CA LEU A 102 -3.25 1.80 -1.11
C LEU A 102 -1.87 2.34 -0.70
N THR A 103 -1.16 1.62 0.20
CA THR A 103 0.20 2.01 0.59
C THR A 103 1.17 1.94 -0.58
N THR A 104 0.98 0.97 -1.49
CA THR A 104 1.82 0.85 -2.70
C THR A 104 1.60 2.05 -3.63
N ALA A 105 0.36 2.47 -3.84
CA ALA A 105 0.02 3.65 -4.62
C ALA A 105 0.62 4.93 -4.00
N SER A 106 0.54 5.08 -2.68
CA SER A 106 1.15 6.19 -1.95
C SER A 106 2.66 6.22 -2.13
N MET A 107 3.33 5.05 -2.17
CA MET A 107 4.77 4.96 -2.40
C MET A 107 5.18 5.29 -3.84
N VAL A 108 4.37 4.93 -4.83
CA VAL A 108 4.56 5.35 -6.23
C VAL A 108 4.51 6.88 -6.31
N TRP A 109 3.51 7.48 -5.67
CA TRP A 109 3.34 8.94 -5.62
C TRP A 109 4.50 9.61 -4.88
N ALA A 110 4.94 9.06 -3.75
CA ALA A 110 6.08 9.56 -2.98
C ALA A 110 7.39 9.51 -3.79
N ALA A 111 7.69 8.39 -4.45
CA ALA A 111 8.88 8.26 -5.30
C ALA A 111 8.91 9.31 -6.42
N SER A 112 7.76 9.63 -7.00
CA SER A 112 7.64 10.70 -7.99
C SER A 112 7.90 12.07 -7.37
N GLY A 113 7.30 12.38 -6.21
CA GLY A 113 7.51 13.63 -5.48
C GLY A 113 8.97 13.87 -5.08
N LEU A 114 9.67 12.81 -4.63
CA LEU A 114 11.10 12.86 -4.33
C LEU A 114 11.93 13.18 -5.57
N GLY A 115 11.61 12.58 -6.71
CA GLY A 115 12.24 12.91 -7.98
C GLY A 115 12.04 14.37 -8.38
N ILE A 116 10.82 14.90 -8.22
CA ILE A 116 10.50 16.32 -8.46
C ILE A 116 11.34 17.22 -7.55
N ALA A 117 11.37 16.93 -6.25
CA ALA A 117 12.11 17.73 -5.27
C ALA A 117 13.61 17.79 -5.61
N VAL A 118 14.23 16.64 -5.90
CA VAL A 118 15.64 16.56 -6.29
C VAL A 118 15.87 17.31 -7.62
N GLY A 119 15.00 17.15 -8.61
CA GLY A 119 15.08 17.86 -9.87
C GLY A 119 15.04 19.37 -9.72
N ALA A 120 14.24 19.85 -8.78
CA ALA A 120 14.13 21.26 -8.41
C ALA A 120 15.29 21.77 -7.51
N GLY A 121 16.17 20.87 -7.03
CA GLY A 121 17.33 21.24 -6.19
C GLY A 121 17.06 21.15 -4.68
N PHE A 122 15.89 20.67 -4.24
CA PHE A 122 15.52 20.51 -2.83
C PHE A 122 16.04 19.17 -2.28
N TYR A 123 17.36 19.05 -2.20
CA TYR A 123 18.03 17.79 -1.79
C TYR A 123 17.77 17.45 -0.32
N PHE A 124 17.92 18.44 0.57
CA PHE A 124 17.74 18.26 2.01
C PHE A 124 16.32 17.83 2.32
N GLU A 125 15.34 18.48 1.73
CA GLU A 125 13.91 18.19 1.87
C GLU A 125 13.58 16.78 1.35
N ALA A 126 14.13 16.40 0.19
CA ALA A 126 13.93 15.09 -0.40
C ALA A 126 14.51 13.96 0.48
N VAL A 127 15.73 14.14 0.99
CA VAL A 127 16.37 13.15 1.89
C VAL A 127 15.59 13.05 3.20
N THR A 128 15.24 14.17 3.80
CA THR A 128 14.47 14.23 5.05
C THR A 128 13.11 13.55 4.88
N ALA A 129 12.40 13.88 3.79
CA ALA A 129 11.11 13.26 3.47
C ALA A 129 11.24 11.73 3.29
N THR A 130 12.29 11.27 2.61
CA THR A 130 12.54 9.83 2.43
C THR A 130 12.71 9.11 3.78
N ILE A 131 13.52 9.68 4.68
CA ILE A 131 13.74 9.13 6.02
C ILE A 131 12.42 9.08 6.79
N LEU A 132 11.66 10.18 6.80
CA LEU A 132 10.38 10.25 7.50
C LEU A 132 9.35 9.26 6.94
N ILE A 133 9.27 9.10 5.62
CA ILE A 133 8.37 8.13 4.98
C ILE A 133 8.74 6.70 5.40
N ILE A 134 10.03 6.36 5.35
CA ILE A 134 10.51 5.02 5.76
C ILE A 134 10.23 4.79 7.25
N LEU A 135 10.49 5.78 8.09
CA LEU A 135 10.18 5.70 9.53
C LEU A 135 8.67 5.55 9.76
N ALA A 136 7.84 6.34 9.11
CA ALA A 136 6.39 6.28 9.27
C ALA A 136 5.83 4.88 8.93
N ILE A 137 6.35 4.25 7.89
CA ILE A 137 5.85 2.94 7.44
C ILE A 137 6.39 1.79 8.28
N ASN A 138 7.59 1.94 8.85
CA ASN A 138 8.23 0.87 9.62
C ASN A 138 8.05 1.01 11.12
N LEU A 139 8.34 2.19 11.64
CA LEU A 139 8.36 2.44 13.07
C LEU A 139 6.96 2.66 13.65
N PHE A 140 6.08 3.37 12.92
CA PHE A 140 4.76 3.69 13.42
C PHE A 140 3.88 2.45 13.69
N PRO A 141 3.81 1.43 12.81
CA PRO A 141 3.11 0.19 13.12
C PRO A 141 3.67 -0.54 14.34
N LEU A 142 5.01 -0.51 14.52
CA LEU A 142 5.66 -1.10 15.69
C LEU A 142 5.25 -0.37 16.97
N LEU A 143 5.25 0.96 16.96
CA LEU A 143 4.81 1.78 18.09
C LEU A 143 3.33 1.53 18.42
N LEU A 144 2.47 1.43 17.39
CA LEU A 144 1.06 1.10 17.60
C LEU A 144 0.85 -0.28 18.22
N ARG A 145 1.72 -1.26 17.90
CA ARG A 145 1.67 -2.58 18.54
C ARG A 145 2.09 -2.54 20.02
N LEU A 146 2.99 -1.63 20.39
CA LEU A 146 3.49 -1.51 21.75
C LEU A 146 2.54 -0.71 22.66
N ILE A 147 2.01 0.40 22.17
CA ILE A 147 1.28 1.40 22.95
C ILE A 147 -0.22 1.40 22.61
N GLY A 148 -0.58 0.88 21.43
CA GLY A 148 -1.95 0.91 20.91
C GLY A 148 -2.92 0.00 21.67
N PRO A 149 -4.22 0.32 21.64
CA PRO A 149 -5.26 -0.50 22.23
C PRO A 149 -5.30 -1.90 21.59
N GLU A 150 -5.78 -2.88 22.35
CA GLU A 150 -5.87 -4.28 21.91
C GLU A 150 -6.64 -4.47 20.60
N SER A 151 -7.60 -3.59 20.32
CA SER A 151 -8.36 -3.60 19.06
C SER A 151 -7.49 -3.44 17.81
N LEU A 152 -6.30 -2.83 17.91
CA LEU A 152 -5.33 -2.68 16.80
C LEU A 152 -4.42 -3.91 16.64
N ARG A 153 -4.42 -4.83 17.61
CA ARG A 153 -3.66 -6.11 17.58
C ARG A 153 -4.51 -7.27 17.06
N GLN A 154 -5.71 -6.99 16.62
CA GLN A 154 -6.62 -7.99 16.10
C GLN A 154 -6.35 -8.19 14.60
N ARG A 155 -6.49 -9.44 14.15
CA ARG A 155 -6.41 -9.79 12.74
C ARG A 155 -7.75 -10.29 12.24
N ASP A 156 -8.06 -9.95 11.00
CA ASP A 156 -9.26 -10.43 10.35
C ASP A 156 -8.98 -11.80 9.71
N LEU A 157 -9.85 -12.75 9.98
CA LEU A 157 -9.83 -14.08 9.42
C LEU A 157 -11.08 -14.28 8.57
N SER A 158 -10.91 -14.89 7.41
CA SER A 158 -12.00 -15.34 6.56
C SER A 158 -12.24 -16.81 6.85
N ILE A 159 -13.46 -17.14 7.27
CA ILE A 159 -13.87 -18.50 7.57
C ILE A 159 -14.98 -18.90 6.61
N LYS A 160 -14.83 -20.08 6.00
CA LYS A 160 -15.88 -20.70 5.23
C LYS A 160 -16.19 -22.06 5.88
N ILE A 161 -17.43 -22.24 6.27
CA ILE A 161 -17.91 -23.48 6.88
C ILE A 161 -19.02 -24.04 5.99
N VAL A 162 -18.98 -25.32 5.71
CA VAL A 162 -20.09 -26.04 5.09
C VAL A 162 -20.76 -26.88 6.17
N VAL A 163 -22.06 -26.69 6.35
CA VAL A 163 -22.91 -27.41 7.32
C VAL A 163 -24.01 -28.17 6.59
N GLU A 164 -24.48 -29.24 7.20
CA GLU A 164 -25.65 -29.97 6.69
C GLU A 164 -26.94 -29.16 6.87
N SER A 165 -27.80 -29.13 5.86
CA SER A 165 -29.12 -28.50 5.88
C SER A 165 -30.05 -29.26 6.79
N GLY A 166 -30.24 -28.80 7.98
CA GLY A 166 -30.98 -29.49 9.07
C GLY A 166 -30.30 -29.37 10.41
N GLY A 167 -29.02 -28.97 10.39
CA GLY A 167 -28.32 -28.48 11.58
C GLY A 167 -28.88 -27.12 12.00
N ASP A 168 -29.06 -26.93 13.31
CA ASP A 168 -29.46 -25.65 13.87
C ASP A 168 -28.32 -24.64 13.69
N LEU A 169 -28.41 -23.77 12.66
CA LEU A 169 -27.42 -22.71 12.42
C LEU A 169 -27.21 -21.85 13.66
N ASP A 170 -28.24 -21.68 14.49
CA ASP A 170 -28.13 -20.94 15.75
C ASP A 170 -27.20 -21.61 16.73
N LEU A 171 -27.11 -22.96 16.74
CA LEU A 171 -26.13 -23.67 17.56
C LEU A 171 -24.71 -23.41 17.08
N VAL A 172 -24.46 -23.46 15.78
CA VAL A 172 -23.15 -23.14 15.18
C VAL A 172 -22.75 -21.70 15.52
N PHE A 173 -23.67 -20.74 15.38
CA PHE A 173 -23.42 -19.36 15.76
C PHE A 173 -23.17 -19.17 17.25
N LYS A 174 -23.94 -19.84 18.11
CA LYS A 174 -23.73 -19.79 19.57
C LYS A 174 -22.37 -20.35 19.95
N GLN A 175 -21.95 -21.45 19.38
CA GLN A 175 -20.64 -22.05 19.64
C GLN A 175 -19.50 -21.13 19.18
N ILE A 176 -19.61 -20.53 17.98
CA ILE A 176 -18.63 -19.53 17.50
C ILE A 176 -18.57 -18.31 18.44
N LYS A 177 -19.71 -17.87 18.92
CA LYS A 177 -19.79 -16.74 19.86
C LYS A 177 -19.17 -17.06 21.24
N HIS A 178 -19.22 -18.32 21.68
CA HIS A 178 -18.55 -18.77 22.90
C HIS A 178 -17.02 -18.83 22.79
N LEU A 179 -16.47 -18.81 21.57
CA LEU A 179 -15.02 -18.79 21.31
C LEU A 179 -14.41 -17.39 21.43
N ASP A 180 -15.16 -16.40 21.91
CA ASP A 180 -14.75 -14.99 22.04
C ASP A 180 -14.31 -14.36 20.71
N LEU A 181 -14.83 -14.89 19.60
CA LEU A 181 -14.55 -14.40 18.25
C LEU A 181 -15.57 -13.35 17.85
N GLN A 182 -15.08 -12.15 17.51
CA GLN A 182 -15.95 -11.07 17.04
C GLN A 182 -16.31 -11.28 15.57
N VAL A 183 -17.60 -11.57 15.31
CA VAL A 183 -18.11 -11.74 13.94
C VAL A 183 -18.44 -10.37 13.34
N LYS A 184 -17.74 -9.98 12.28
CA LYS A 184 -17.96 -8.71 11.56
C LYS A 184 -18.99 -8.83 10.45
N ARG A 185 -18.97 -9.94 9.72
CA ARG A 185 -19.83 -10.17 8.55
C ARG A 185 -20.16 -11.64 8.45
N VAL A 186 -21.40 -11.91 8.10
CA VAL A 186 -21.87 -13.28 7.81
C VAL A 186 -22.59 -13.25 6.48
N LYS A 187 -22.30 -14.24 5.64
CA LYS A 187 -23.03 -14.54 4.41
C LYS A 187 -23.37 -16.02 4.41
N VAL A 188 -24.64 -16.32 4.26
CA VAL A 188 -25.15 -17.67 4.14
C VAL A 188 -25.51 -17.92 2.67
N LYS A 189 -25.12 -19.05 2.16
CA LYS A 189 -25.46 -19.48 0.80
C LYS A 189 -25.89 -20.94 0.84
N ASP A 190 -27.07 -21.23 0.31
CA ASP A 190 -27.51 -22.62 0.11
C ASP A 190 -26.72 -23.24 -1.05
N LEU A 191 -26.30 -24.48 -0.84
CA LEU A 191 -25.64 -25.30 -1.83
C LEU A 191 -26.59 -26.45 -2.24
N ASP A 192 -26.29 -27.09 -3.36
CA ASP A 192 -26.99 -28.32 -3.75
C ASP A 192 -26.78 -29.43 -2.71
N ASN A 193 -27.67 -30.41 -2.66
CA ASN A 193 -27.60 -31.58 -1.76
C ASN A 193 -27.78 -31.27 -0.25
N SER A 194 -28.69 -30.40 0.10
CA SER A 194 -28.99 -30.10 1.50
C SER A 194 -27.77 -29.63 2.33
N LEU A 195 -26.88 -28.88 1.71
CA LEU A 195 -25.72 -28.26 2.36
C LEU A 195 -25.88 -26.75 2.36
N GLN A 196 -25.36 -26.11 3.42
CA GLN A 196 -25.31 -24.66 3.53
C GLN A 196 -23.87 -24.21 3.74
N LYS A 197 -23.46 -23.15 3.03
CA LYS A 197 -22.16 -22.52 3.16
C LYS A 197 -22.28 -21.22 3.93
N LEU A 198 -21.56 -21.15 5.03
CA LEU A 198 -21.38 -19.95 5.84
C LEU A 198 -20.02 -19.32 5.51
N GLU A 199 -20.04 -18.12 4.98
CA GLU A 199 -18.83 -17.31 4.79
C GLU A 199 -18.85 -16.23 5.85
N MET A 200 -17.89 -16.25 6.76
CA MET A 200 -17.81 -15.31 7.88
C MET A 200 -16.49 -14.58 7.87
N MET A 201 -16.54 -13.32 8.24
CA MET A 201 -15.36 -12.55 8.59
C MET A 201 -15.35 -12.37 10.10
N ILE A 202 -14.35 -12.92 10.76
CA ILE A 202 -14.18 -12.81 12.19
C ILE A 202 -12.90 -12.05 12.52
N THR A 203 -12.89 -11.45 13.67
CA THR A 203 -11.69 -10.82 14.24
C THR A 203 -11.23 -11.66 15.42
N ALA A 204 -9.96 -12.06 15.36
CA ALA A 204 -9.31 -12.81 16.43
C ALA A 204 -8.06 -12.06 16.93
N SER A 205 -7.66 -12.34 18.16
CA SER A 205 -6.38 -11.86 18.69
C SER A 205 -5.21 -12.37 17.84
N GLU A 206 -4.15 -11.58 17.73
CA GLU A 206 -2.93 -11.93 16.98
C GLU A 206 -2.28 -13.23 17.53
N ASN A 207 -2.51 -13.54 18.81
CA ASN A 207 -1.97 -14.71 19.51
C ASN A 207 -2.75 -16.02 19.23
N THR A 208 -3.92 -15.95 18.60
CA THR A 208 -4.74 -17.14 18.32
C THR A 208 -4.26 -17.77 16.99
N TYR A 209 -3.79 -19.01 17.03
CA TYR A 209 -3.35 -19.70 15.81
C TYR A 209 -4.55 -20.08 14.93
N THR A 210 -4.35 -19.95 13.62
CA THR A 210 -5.36 -20.31 12.61
C THR A 210 -5.76 -21.80 12.71
N THR A 211 -4.80 -22.65 13.09
CA THR A 211 -5.00 -24.09 13.33
C THR A 211 -5.91 -24.38 14.50
N ASP A 212 -5.84 -23.57 15.58
CA ASP A 212 -6.68 -23.75 16.75
C ASP A 212 -8.14 -23.42 16.42
N ILE A 213 -8.33 -22.31 15.71
CA ILE A 213 -9.67 -21.93 15.20
C ILE A 213 -10.23 -22.99 14.27
N TYR A 214 -9.41 -23.54 13.36
CA TYR A 214 -9.81 -24.63 12.48
C TYR A 214 -10.27 -25.86 13.28
N SER A 215 -9.48 -26.27 14.28
CA SER A 215 -9.77 -27.46 15.09
C SER A 215 -11.06 -27.29 15.90
N LEU A 216 -11.25 -26.09 16.49
CA LEU A 216 -12.46 -25.77 17.26
C LEU A 216 -13.71 -25.77 16.37
N LEU A 217 -13.62 -25.18 15.18
CA LEU A 217 -14.75 -25.15 14.25
C LEU A 217 -15.07 -26.52 13.62
N LYS A 218 -14.04 -27.35 13.42
CA LYS A 218 -14.21 -28.70 12.90
C LYS A 218 -14.84 -29.64 13.92
N ALA A 219 -14.71 -29.36 15.22
CA ALA A 219 -15.32 -30.11 16.31
C ALA A 219 -16.81 -29.78 16.53
N VAL A 220 -17.34 -28.77 15.84
CA VAL A 220 -18.76 -28.39 15.91
C VAL A 220 -19.61 -29.43 15.20
N ASP A 221 -20.70 -29.85 15.82
CA ASP A 221 -21.63 -30.82 15.23
C ASP A 221 -22.22 -30.29 13.91
N HIS A 222 -22.46 -31.21 12.96
CA HIS A 222 -23.00 -30.96 11.62
C HIS A 222 -22.08 -30.15 10.70
N VAL A 223 -20.82 -29.89 11.09
CA VAL A 223 -19.82 -29.23 10.23
C VAL A 223 -19.13 -30.25 9.32
N VAL A 224 -19.37 -30.13 8.02
CA VAL A 224 -18.80 -31.00 6.98
C VAL A 224 -17.39 -30.55 6.60
N SER A 225 -17.22 -29.26 6.34
CA SER A 225 -15.95 -28.70 5.89
C SER A 225 -15.70 -27.33 6.52
N VAL A 226 -14.44 -27.06 6.83
CA VAL A 226 -13.96 -25.80 7.35
C VAL A 226 -12.76 -25.33 6.54
N GLU A 227 -12.77 -24.08 6.12
CA GLU A 227 -11.65 -23.38 5.51
C GLU A 227 -11.39 -22.12 6.33
N VAL A 228 -10.17 -21.94 6.82
CA VAL A 228 -9.77 -20.74 7.57
C VAL A 228 -8.59 -20.09 6.86
N GLU A 229 -8.76 -18.85 6.43
CA GLU A 229 -7.76 -18.05 5.74
C GLU A 229 -7.39 -16.82 6.59
N SER A 230 -6.10 -16.67 6.91
CA SER A 230 -5.58 -15.46 7.54
C SER A 230 -5.35 -14.40 6.47
N ARG A 231 -5.78 -13.18 6.74
CA ARG A 231 -5.57 -12.01 5.86
C ARG A 231 -4.41 -11.13 6.31
#